data_f6dac6a30bbe68febe78de09ea2adede
#
_entry.id   f6dac6a30bbe68febe78de09ea2adede
#
_cell.length_a   1.000
_cell.length_b   1.000
_cell.length_c   1.000
_cell.angle_alpha   90.00
_cell.angle_beta   90.00
_cell.angle_gamma   90.00
#
_symmetry.space_group_name_H-M   'P 1'
#
loop_
_entity.id
_entity.type
_entity.pdbx_description
1 polymer ?
#
loop_
_entity_poly.entity_id
_entity_poly.type
_entity_poly.pdbx_seq_one_letter_code
_entity_poly.pdbx_strand_id
1 'polypeptide(L)'
;MILSLPLLCALIGIALLFDFLNGLHDAANSIATVVSTRVLKPQYAVLWAAFFNFIAFAVFGLHVAQTVGTGIVQAHVIDAQVIFAALIGAIAWNVITWVLGIPSSSSHALIGGLLGAGIAKIGFGAIVWSGVIKTVVAIFASPAIGLMLALVLVLAVAWTSLKLTPIGVDKRFRKLQLISAALYSLGHGGNDAQKTMGIIAVLLYSQGLLGGSFHVPLWVVLSCQAAMALGTLSGGWRIVHTMGSKITRLTPAQGFCAETGGAITLFAATFWGIPVSSTHTITGAIVGVGAARRLSAVRWNVASNIIVAWTLTLPAAALIGAGTYWLTGLFA
;
A
#
# COMPACT_ATOMS: atom_id res chain seq x y z
N MET A 1 -24.37 -15.16 13.86
CA MET A 1 -24.48 -14.67 15.26
C MET A 1 -24.20 -13.19 15.25
N ILE A 2 -25.08 -12.36 15.83
CA ILE A 2 -24.89 -10.91 15.95
C ILE A 2 -23.83 -10.68 17.04
N LEU A 3 -22.79 -9.93 16.71
CA LEU A 3 -21.72 -9.60 17.65
C LEU A 3 -22.22 -8.65 18.75
N SER A 4 -21.69 -8.81 19.97
CA SER A 4 -21.87 -7.77 20.99
C SER A 4 -21.17 -6.47 20.55
N LEU A 5 -21.73 -5.32 20.94
CA LEU A 5 -21.16 -4.02 20.57
C LEU A 5 -19.67 -3.87 20.97
N PRO A 6 -19.23 -4.30 22.20
CA PRO A 6 -17.83 -4.23 22.56
C PRO A 6 -16.90 -5.04 21.64
N LEU A 7 -17.34 -6.23 21.21
CA LEU A 7 -16.54 -7.07 20.31
C LEU A 7 -16.46 -6.47 18.90
N LEU A 8 -17.55 -5.90 18.40
CA LEU A 8 -17.56 -5.18 17.13
C LEU A 8 -16.60 -3.98 17.17
N CYS A 9 -16.66 -3.16 18.22
CA CYS A 9 -15.75 -2.03 18.42
C CYS A 9 -14.29 -2.48 18.51
N ALA A 10 -14.01 -3.60 19.20
CA ALA A 10 -12.66 -4.13 19.28
C ALA A 10 -12.12 -4.56 17.91
N LEU A 11 -12.92 -5.24 17.08
CA LEU A 11 -12.52 -5.63 15.71
C LEU A 11 -12.29 -4.42 14.81
N ILE A 12 -13.14 -3.40 14.89
CA ILE A 12 -12.92 -2.14 14.16
C ILE A 12 -11.62 -1.48 14.66
N GLY A 13 -11.37 -1.47 15.96
CA GLY A 13 -10.13 -0.95 16.53
C GLY A 13 -8.89 -1.67 16.01
N ILE A 14 -8.93 -3.01 15.89
CA ILE A 14 -7.85 -3.82 15.31
C ILE A 14 -7.66 -3.50 13.81
N ALA A 15 -8.76 -3.30 13.06
CA ALA A 15 -8.68 -2.89 11.66
C ALA A 15 -8.05 -1.50 11.50
N LEU A 16 -8.41 -0.54 12.35
CA LEU A 16 -7.78 0.79 12.37
C LEU A 16 -6.32 0.73 12.83
N LEU A 17 -5.97 -0.16 13.76
CA LEU A 17 -4.58 -0.42 14.13
C LEU A 17 -3.78 -0.98 12.95
N PHE A 18 -4.36 -1.91 12.19
CA PHE A 18 -3.75 -2.38 10.94
C PHE A 18 -3.50 -1.22 9.98
N ASP A 19 -4.47 -0.32 9.80
CA ASP A 19 -4.34 0.81 8.87
C ASP A 19 -3.30 1.84 9.34
N PHE A 20 -3.22 2.08 10.67
CA PHE A 20 -2.13 2.84 11.25
C PHE A 20 -0.76 2.20 10.98
N LEU A 21 -0.62 0.89 11.18
CA LEU A 21 0.61 0.15 10.89
C LEU A 21 0.93 0.11 9.38
N ASN A 22 -0.10 0.08 8.54
CA ASN A 22 0.03 0.25 7.10
C ASN A 22 0.64 1.62 6.78
N GLY A 23 0.08 2.71 7.31
CA GLY A 23 0.62 4.05 7.15
C GLY A 23 2.06 4.21 7.67
N LEU A 24 2.37 3.59 8.82
CA LEU A 24 3.71 3.56 9.40
C LEU A 24 4.72 2.81 8.53
N HIS A 25 4.36 1.62 8.08
CA HIS A 25 5.19 0.75 7.24
C HIS A 25 5.43 1.41 5.87
N ASP A 26 4.36 1.90 5.28
CA ASP A 26 4.34 2.40 3.91
C ASP A 26 4.58 3.91 3.80
N ALA A 27 4.87 4.60 4.92
CA ALA A 27 5.36 5.99 4.91
C ALA A 27 6.55 6.15 3.94
N ALA A 28 7.43 5.14 3.88
CA ALA A 28 8.58 5.10 3.00
C ALA A 28 8.21 5.28 1.52
N ASN A 29 7.07 4.76 1.09
CA ASN A 29 6.61 4.84 -0.30
C ASN A 29 6.40 6.29 -0.74
N SER A 30 5.87 7.11 0.17
CA SER A 30 5.57 8.52 -0.06
C SER A 30 6.75 9.46 0.18
N ILE A 31 7.72 9.10 1.06
CA ILE A 31 8.74 10.04 1.49
C ILE A 31 10.19 9.66 1.15
N ALA A 32 10.48 8.38 0.84
CA ALA A 32 11.86 7.93 0.64
C ALA A 32 12.58 8.69 -0.47
N THR A 33 11.92 8.99 -1.57
CA THR A 33 12.44 9.73 -2.71
C THR A 33 12.73 11.18 -2.35
N VAL A 34 11.75 11.91 -1.79
CA VAL A 34 11.87 13.35 -1.48
C VAL A 34 12.85 13.62 -0.34
N VAL A 35 13.02 12.67 0.60
CA VAL A 35 14.01 12.74 1.67
C VAL A 35 15.41 12.44 1.14
N SER A 36 15.56 11.39 0.32
CA SER A 36 16.86 10.98 -0.24
C SER A 36 17.44 12.02 -1.19
N THR A 37 16.60 12.73 -1.94
CA THR A 37 17.00 13.85 -2.80
C THR A 37 17.23 15.16 -2.01
N ARG A 38 16.94 15.17 -0.72
CA ARG A 38 17.04 16.33 0.17
C ARG A 38 16.18 17.54 -0.29
N VAL A 39 15.04 17.24 -0.92
CA VAL A 39 14.06 18.28 -1.28
C VAL A 39 13.27 18.70 -0.05
N LEU A 40 12.87 17.74 0.79
CA LEU A 40 12.29 18.00 2.11
C LEU A 40 13.13 17.40 3.23
N LYS A 41 13.17 18.06 4.38
CA LYS A 41 13.68 17.47 5.62
C LYS A 41 12.69 16.37 6.07
N PRO A 42 13.17 15.31 6.76
CA PRO A 42 12.34 14.17 7.16
C PRO A 42 11.01 14.56 7.84
N GLN A 43 11.06 15.48 8.81
CA GLN A 43 9.88 15.93 9.54
C GLN A 43 8.82 16.65 8.68
N TYR A 44 9.25 17.39 7.66
CA TYR A 44 8.33 18.04 6.74
C TYR A 44 7.83 17.06 5.67
N ALA A 45 8.63 16.05 5.32
CA ALA A 45 8.23 15.03 4.37
C ALA A 45 7.07 14.17 4.91
N VAL A 46 7.12 13.75 6.19
CA VAL A 46 6.01 13.00 6.80
C VAL A 46 4.74 13.84 6.94
N LEU A 47 4.86 15.13 7.30
CA LEU A 47 3.71 16.04 7.36
C LEU A 47 3.08 16.22 5.98
N TRP A 48 3.90 16.42 4.94
CA TRP A 48 3.46 16.55 3.56
C TRP A 48 2.71 15.30 3.09
N ALA A 49 3.33 14.13 3.26
CA ALA A 49 2.75 12.87 2.86
C ALA A 49 1.45 12.54 3.64
N ALA A 50 1.44 12.73 4.95
CA ALA A 50 0.27 12.47 5.79
C ALA A 50 -0.93 13.36 5.42
N PHE A 51 -0.68 14.64 5.11
CA PHE A 51 -1.72 15.55 4.66
C PHE A 51 -2.37 15.06 3.36
N PHE A 52 -1.54 14.74 2.34
CA PHE A 52 -2.07 14.26 1.06
C PHE A 52 -2.66 12.86 1.14
N ASN A 53 -2.13 11.97 1.96
CA ASN A 53 -2.76 10.70 2.27
C ASN A 53 -4.16 10.91 2.86
N PHE A 54 -4.28 11.81 3.85
CA PHE A 54 -5.57 12.05 4.50
C PHE A 54 -6.63 12.57 3.55
N ILE A 55 -6.31 13.58 2.72
CA ILE A 55 -7.30 14.20 1.82
C ILE A 55 -7.63 13.37 0.57
N ALA A 56 -7.00 12.21 0.39
CA ALA A 56 -7.20 11.36 -0.78
C ALA A 56 -8.65 10.92 -0.98
N PHE A 57 -9.44 10.81 0.09
CA PHE A 57 -10.87 10.47 0.00
C PHE A 57 -11.69 11.50 -0.80
N ALA A 58 -11.24 12.75 -0.88
CA ALA A 58 -11.93 13.78 -1.64
C ALA A 58 -11.69 13.68 -3.16
N VAL A 59 -10.71 12.87 -3.58
CA VAL A 59 -10.30 12.74 -4.98
C VAL A 59 -10.78 11.44 -5.61
N PHE A 60 -10.78 10.35 -4.82
CA PHE A 60 -11.04 9.01 -5.32
C PHE A 60 -12.41 8.48 -4.85
N GLY A 61 -13.08 7.72 -5.74
CA GLY A 61 -14.21 6.87 -5.36
C GLY A 61 -13.77 5.66 -4.53
N LEU A 62 -14.72 4.87 -4.05
CA LEU A 62 -14.49 3.73 -3.12
C LEU A 62 -14.43 2.36 -3.83
N HIS A 63 -13.93 2.33 -5.07
CA HIS A 63 -13.90 1.11 -5.90
C HIS A 63 -12.98 0.02 -5.33
N VAL A 64 -11.82 0.41 -4.77
CA VAL A 64 -10.89 -0.54 -4.15
C VAL A 64 -11.49 -1.15 -2.89
N ALA A 65 -12.20 -0.35 -2.07
CA ALA A 65 -12.88 -0.84 -0.87
C ALA A 65 -13.93 -1.91 -1.21
N GLN A 66 -14.69 -1.70 -2.30
CA GLN A 66 -15.66 -2.68 -2.78
C GLN A 66 -14.97 -3.97 -3.21
N THR A 67 -13.88 -3.88 -3.97
CA THR A 67 -13.12 -5.06 -4.42
C THR A 67 -12.56 -5.87 -3.25
N VAL A 68 -12.01 -5.22 -2.22
CA VAL A 68 -11.45 -5.92 -1.06
C VAL A 68 -12.56 -6.48 -0.18
N GLY A 69 -13.65 -5.76 0.01
CA GLY A 69 -14.76 -6.18 0.86
C GLY A 69 -15.53 -7.41 0.34
N THR A 70 -15.70 -7.51 -0.98
CA THR A 70 -16.58 -8.54 -1.58
C THR A 70 -15.94 -9.36 -2.69
N GLY A 71 -14.74 -8.98 -3.14
CA GLY A 71 -14.12 -9.54 -4.35
C GLY A 71 -12.94 -10.49 -4.12
N ILE A 72 -12.50 -10.75 -2.89
CA ILE A 72 -11.35 -11.62 -2.58
C ILE A 72 -11.81 -12.93 -1.95
N VAL A 73 -12.64 -12.86 -0.92
CA VAL A 73 -13.29 -14.00 -0.25
C VAL A 73 -14.79 -13.82 -0.36
N GLN A 74 -15.51 -14.92 -0.51
CA GLN A 74 -16.96 -14.89 -0.62
C GLN A 74 -17.60 -14.26 0.63
N ALA A 75 -18.50 -13.31 0.44
CA ALA A 75 -19.05 -12.50 1.54
C ALA A 75 -19.73 -13.34 2.64
N HIS A 76 -20.34 -14.48 2.30
CA HIS A 76 -20.98 -15.38 3.27
C HIS A 76 -19.98 -16.15 4.15
N VAL A 77 -18.71 -16.21 3.75
CA VAL A 77 -17.63 -16.84 4.54
C VAL A 77 -17.10 -15.88 5.59
N ILE A 78 -17.21 -14.58 5.34
CA ILE A 78 -16.62 -13.54 6.16
C ILE A 78 -17.46 -13.34 7.43
N ASP A 79 -16.86 -13.67 8.58
CA ASP A 79 -17.38 -13.39 9.91
C ASP A 79 -16.31 -12.74 10.79
N ALA A 80 -16.63 -12.50 12.06
CA ALA A 80 -15.73 -11.87 13.02
C ALA A 80 -14.42 -12.64 13.19
N GLN A 81 -14.47 -13.97 13.23
CA GLN A 81 -13.30 -14.82 13.42
C GLN A 81 -12.37 -14.76 12.19
N VAL A 82 -12.93 -14.82 10.98
CA VAL A 82 -12.17 -14.67 9.72
C VAL A 82 -11.51 -13.30 9.64
N ILE A 83 -12.22 -12.23 9.97
CA ILE A 83 -11.67 -10.87 9.96
C ILE A 83 -10.56 -10.73 11.02
N PHE A 84 -10.80 -11.20 12.25
CA PHE A 84 -9.79 -11.16 13.30
C PHE A 84 -8.52 -11.89 12.87
N ALA A 85 -8.65 -13.11 12.38
CA ALA A 85 -7.53 -13.94 11.94
C ALA A 85 -6.76 -13.31 10.76
N ALA A 86 -7.49 -12.73 9.80
CA ALA A 86 -6.90 -12.02 8.66
C ALA A 86 -6.09 -10.79 9.11
N LEU A 87 -6.64 -9.99 10.01
CA LEU A 87 -5.97 -8.80 10.53
C LEU A 87 -4.73 -9.17 11.37
N ILE A 88 -4.80 -10.20 12.21
CA ILE A 88 -3.62 -10.67 12.95
C ILE A 88 -2.53 -11.17 12.01
N GLY A 89 -2.89 -11.91 10.95
CA GLY A 89 -1.93 -12.34 9.92
C GLY A 89 -1.23 -11.18 9.24
N ALA A 90 -1.99 -10.16 8.86
CA ALA A 90 -1.47 -8.96 8.22
C ALA A 90 -0.62 -8.10 9.16
N ILE A 91 -1.08 -7.87 10.39
CA ILE A 91 -0.36 -7.09 11.41
C ILE A 91 0.96 -7.77 11.76
N ALA A 92 0.94 -9.08 12.05
CA ALA A 92 2.15 -9.81 12.39
C ALA A 92 3.20 -9.73 11.28
N TRP A 93 2.80 -9.93 10.03
CA TRP A 93 3.71 -9.83 8.90
C TRP A 93 4.25 -8.41 8.71
N ASN A 94 3.39 -7.38 8.82
CA ASN A 94 3.82 -5.99 8.73
C ASN A 94 4.82 -5.62 9.84
N VAL A 95 4.60 -6.07 11.07
CA VAL A 95 5.53 -5.82 12.19
C VAL A 95 6.87 -6.52 11.95
N ILE A 96 6.87 -7.79 11.52
CA ILE A 96 8.08 -8.54 11.21
C ILE A 96 8.91 -7.80 10.15
N THR A 97 8.30 -7.46 9.03
CA THR A 97 9.00 -6.79 7.91
C THR A 97 9.43 -5.37 8.25
N TRP A 98 8.65 -4.65 9.06
CA TRP A 98 9.03 -3.33 9.57
C TRP A 98 10.26 -3.39 10.49
N VAL A 99 10.30 -4.33 11.44
CA VAL A 99 11.44 -4.53 12.34
C VAL A 99 12.70 -4.89 11.55
N LEU A 100 12.56 -5.71 10.51
CA LEU A 100 13.67 -6.10 9.64
C LEU A 100 14.07 -5.00 8.63
N GLY A 101 13.26 -3.94 8.48
CA GLY A 101 13.49 -2.87 7.51
C GLY A 101 13.34 -3.32 6.06
N ILE A 102 12.50 -4.32 5.83
CA ILE A 102 12.22 -4.92 4.52
C ILE A 102 10.97 -4.25 3.94
N PRO A 103 11.06 -3.59 2.78
CA PRO A 103 9.89 -3.01 2.11
C PRO A 103 9.04 -4.12 1.50
N SER A 104 8.02 -4.54 2.25
CA SER A 104 7.00 -5.49 1.82
C SER A 104 5.69 -4.77 1.50
N SER A 105 4.65 -5.51 1.13
CA SER A 105 3.34 -4.96 0.83
C SER A 105 2.34 -5.27 1.93
N SER A 106 1.91 -4.27 2.66
CA SER A 106 0.83 -4.36 3.65
C SER A 106 -0.49 -4.81 3.00
N SER A 107 -0.72 -4.40 1.75
CA SER A 107 -1.87 -4.84 0.94
C SER A 107 -1.88 -6.35 0.70
N HIS A 108 -0.74 -6.92 0.31
CA HIS A 108 -0.62 -8.36 0.09
C HIS A 108 -0.66 -9.13 1.40
N ALA A 109 -0.17 -8.55 2.51
CA ALA A 109 -0.30 -9.13 3.83
C ALA A 109 -1.77 -9.24 4.25
N LEU A 110 -2.58 -8.18 4.02
CA LEU A 110 -4.01 -8.22 4.31
C LEU A 110 -4.76 -9.24 3.45
N ILE A 111 -4.52 -9.24 2.13
CA ILE A 111 -5.14 -10.19 1.21
C ILE A 111 -4.72 -11.62 1.56
N GLY A 112 -3.43 -11.83 1.85
CA GLY A 112 -2.92 -13.13 2.30
C GLY A 112 -3.61 -13.60 3.56
N GLY A 113 -3.67 -12.77 4.60
CA GLY A 113 -4.36 -13.08 5.84
C GLY A 113 -5.84 -13.44 5.63
N LEU A 114 -6.54 -12.68 4.77
CA LEU A 114 -7.95 -12.93 4.44
C LEU A 114 -8.14 -14.27 3.71
N LEU A 115 -7.28 -14.56 2.74
CA LEU A 115 -7.28 -15.84 2.02
C LEU A 115 -6.98 -17.01 2.97
N GLY A 116 -5.95 -16.88 3.81
CA GLY A 116 -5.58 -17.91 4.76
C GLY A 116 -6.69 -18.25 5.76
N ALA A 117 -7.30 -17.23 6.36
CA ALA A 117 -8.43 -17.41 7.27
C ALA A 117 -9.66 -18.01 6.57
N GLY A 118 -9.99 -17.53 5.36
CA GLY A 118 -11.11 -18.06 4.57
C GLY A 118 -10.92 -19.53 4.17
N ILE A 119 -9.70 -19.89 3.73
CA ILE A 119 -9.34 -21.28 3.39
C ILE A 119 -9.38 -22.17 4.64
N ALA A 120 -8.91 -21.68 5.77
CA ALA A 120 -8.98 -22.45 7.04
C ALA A 120 -10.41 -22.74 7.46
N LYS A 121 -11.37 -21.87 7.11
CA LYS A 121 -12.78 -22.03 7.46
C LYS A 121 -13.51 -23.06 6.61
N ILE A 122 -13.45 -22.92 5.28
CA ILE A 122 -14.25 -23.77 4.34
C ILE A 122 -13.43 -24.29 3.15
N GLY A 123 -12.10 -24.21 3.21
CA GLY A 123 -11.24 -24.64 2.09
C GLY A 123 -11.22 -23.65 0.92
N PHE A 124 -10.73 -24.09 -0.22
CA PHE A 124 -10.58 -23.26 -1.43
C PHE A 124 -11.90 -22.72 -2.02
N GLY A 125 -13.05 -23.26 -1.60
CA GLY A 125 -14.36 -22.73 -1.94
C GLY A 125 -14.62 -21.33 -1.39
N ALA A 126 -13.83 -20.88 -0.40
CA ALA A 126 -13.90 -19.51 0.13
C ALA A 126 -13.48 -18.45 -0.88
N ILE A 127 -12.68 -18.81 -1.90
CA ILE A 127 -11.95 -17.88 -2.76
C ILE A 127 -12.82 -17.37 -3.90
N VAL A 128 -12.80 -16.06 -4.12
CA VAL A 128 -13.28 -15.41 -5.33
C VAL A 128 -12.11 -15.32 -6.32
N TRP A 129 -11.95 -16.37 -7.13
CA TRP A 129 -10.78 -16.52 -8.01
C TRP A 129 -10.54 -15.35 -8.95
N SER A 130 -11.60 -14.72 -9.47
CA SER A 130 -11.49 -13.56 -10.36
C SER A 130 -10.78 -12.37 -9.67
N GLY A 131 -11.08 -12.12 -8.41
CA GLY A 131 -10.42 -11.06 -7.62
C GLY A 131 -8.99 -11.40 -7.24
N VAL A 132 -8.74 -12.67 -6.85
CA VAL A 132 -7.38 -13.13 -6.53
C VAL A 132 -6.48 -13.08 -7.75
N ILE A 133 -6.95 -13.55 -8.92
CA ILE A 133 -6.18 -13.49 -10.17
C ILE A 133 -5.85 -12.04 -10.54
N LYS A 134 -6.83 -11.12 -10.46
CA LYS A 134 -6.58 -9.68 -10.69
C LYS A 134 -5.50 -9.14 -9.76
N THR A 135 -5.55 -9.52 -8.48
CA THR A 135 -4.55 -9.10 -7.49
C THR A 135 -3.17 -9.69 -7.81
N VAL A 136 -3.08 -10.97 -8.12
CA VAL A 136 -1.81 -11.63 -8.48
C VAL A 136 -1.20 -11.00 -9.74
N VAL A 137 -2.01 -10.74 -10.76
CA VAL A 137 -1.55 -10.02 -11.96
C VAL A 137 -1.05 -8.63 -11.60
N ALA A 138 -1.76 -7.91 -10.73
CA ALA A 138 -1.37 -6.57 -10.29
C ALA A 138 -0.04 -6.56 -9.49
N ILE A 139 0.30 -7.65 -8.78
CA ILE A 139 1.60 -7.79 -8.08
C ILE A 139 2.77 -7.64 -9.04
N PHE A 140 2.67 -8.22 -10.22
CA PHE A 140 3.72 -8.15 -11.24
C PHE A 140 3.57 -6.94 -12.16
N ALA A 141 2.34 -6.59 -12.51
CA ALA A 141 2.07 -5.50 -13.43
C ALA A 141 2.42 -4.13 -12.84
N SER A 142 2.08 -3.87 -11.55
CA SER A 142 2.28 -2.54 -10.97
C SER A 142 3.74 -2.09 -10.90
N PRO A 143 4.72 -2.91 -10.47
CA PRO A 143 6.13 -2.51 -10.52
C PRO A 143 6.65 -2.39 -11.96
N ALA A 144 6.19 -3.24 -12.89
CA ALA A 144 6.58 -3.16 -14.29
C ALA A 144 6.08 -1.86 -14.95
N ILE A 145 4.81 -1.51 -14.72
CA ILE A 145 4.23 -0.25 -15.23
C ILE A 145 4.95 0.95 -14.59
N GLY A 146 5.17 0.94 -13.27
CA GLY A 146 5.92 1.99 -12.58
C GLY A 146 7.33 2.17 -13.15
N LEU A 147 8.05 1.07 -13.41
CA LEU A 147 9.37 1.08 -14.04
C LEU A 147 9.31 1.68 -15.45
N MET A 148 8.40 1.21 -16.29
CA MET A 148 8.27 1.68 -17.68
C MET A 148 7.90 3.16 -17.75
N LEU A 149 6.94 3.61 -16.95
CA LEU A 149 6.56 5.02 -16.89
C LEU A 149 7.71 5.88 -16.40
N ALA A 150 8.45 5.44 -15.39
CA ALA A 150 9.62 6.15 -14.90
C ALA A 150 10.72 6.28 -15.96
N LEU A 151 10.98 5.23 -16.75
CA LEU A 151 11.90 5.29 -17.90
C LEU A 151 11.47 6.31 -18.95
N VAL A 152 10.20 6.28 -19.35
CA VAL A 152 9.64 7.23 -20.32
C VAL A 152 9.74 8.66 -19.80
N LEU A 153 9.42 8.89 -18.52
CA LEU A 153 9.52 10.21 -17.91
C LEU A 153 10.96 10.72 -17.82
N VAL A 154 11.94 9.84 -17.54
CA VAL A 154 13.36 10.23 -17.55
C VAL A 154 13.78 10.70 -18.94
N LEU A 155 13.36 10.01 -20.00
CA LEU A 155 13.62 10.43 -21.39
C LEU A 155 12.95 11.78 -21.71
N ALA A 156 11.70 11.94 -21.34
CA ALA A 156 10.96 13.21 -21.54
C ALA A 156 11.64 14.37 -20.79
N VAL A 157 12.06 14.14 -19.53
CA VAL A 157 12.79 15.14 -18.74
C VAL A 157 14.15 15.46 -19.37
N ALA A 158 14.88 14.46 -19.87
CA ALA A 158 16.15 14.68 -20.55
C ALA A 158 15.96 15.57 -21.79
N TRP A 159 14.98 15.29 -22.64
CA TRP A 159 14.69 16.06 -23.84
C TRP A 159 14.22 17.50 -23.53
N THR A 160 13.32 17.68 -22.57
CA THR A 160 12.83 19.02 -22.21
C THR A 160 13.87 19.85 -21.47
N SER A 161 14.93 19.23 -20.94
CA SER A 161 15.99 19.88 -20.18
C SER A 161 17.28 20.12 -20.97
N LEU A 162 17.35 19.77 -22.26
CA LEU A 162 18.56 19.88 -23.09
C LEU A 162 19.16 21.30 -23.12
N LYS A 163 18.33 22.35 -23.03
CA LYS A 163 18.74 23.74 -23.03
C LYS A 163 18.99 24.33 -21.65
N LEU A 164 18.81 23.55 -20.58
CA LEU A 164 18.97 24.02 -19.22
C LEU A 164 20.36 23.65 -18.67
N THR A 165 20.89 24.53 -17.82
CA THR A 165 22.10 24.18 -17.06
C THR A 165 21.79 23.15 -15.98
N PRO A 166 22.77 22.32 -15.53
CA PRO A 166 22.55 21.36 -14.47
C PRO A 166 21.96 21.97 -13.18
N ILE A 167 22.40 23.17 -12.81
CA ILE A 167 21.87 23.94 -11.67
C ILE A 167 20.41 24.35 -11.92
N GLY A 168 20.08 24.77 -13.14
CA GLY A 168 18.72 25.11 -13.54
C GLY A 168 17.76 23.91 -13.46
N VAL A 169 18.22 22.76 -13.92
CA VAL A 169 17.47 21.48 -13.81
C VAL A 169 17.24 21.14 -12.33
N ASP A 170 18.27 21.13 -11.49
CA ASP A 170 18.12 20.81 -10.05
C ASP A 170 17.11 21.76 -9.38
N LYS A 171 17.25 23.08 -9.57
CA LYS A 171 16.35 24.08 -8.99
C LYS A 171 14.90 23.92 -9.43
N ARG A 172 14.67 23.58 -10.71
CA ARG A 172 13.33 23.35 -11.27
C ARG A 172 12.72 22.07 -10.69
N PHE A 173 13.47 20.96 -10.69
CA PHE A 173 12.93 19.66 -10.28
C PHE A 173 12.78 19.52 -8.76
N ARG A 174 13.50 20.27 -7.94
CA ARG A 174 13.20 20.40 -6.51
C ARG A 174 11.77 20.91 -6.26
N LYS A 175 11.29 21.85 -7.05
CA LYS A 175 9.91 22.35 -6.94
C LYS A 175 8.89 21.35 -7.49
N LEU A 176 9.17 20.77 -8.65
CA LEU A 176 8.28 19.80 -9.29
C LEU A 176 8.17 18.51 -8.47
N GLN A 177 9.24 18.11 -7.77
CA GLN A 177 9.23 16.94 -6.89
C GLN A 177 8.30 17.12 -5.69
N LEU A 178 8.05 18.33 -5.19
CA LEU A 178 7.03 18.56 -4.17
C LEU A 178 5.63 18.20 -4.70
N ILE A 179 5.36 18.53 -5.96
CA ILE A 179 4.07 18.23 -6.59
C ILE A 179 3.94 16.72 -6.84
N SER A 180 4.98 16.07 -7.38
CA SER A 180 4.93 14.62 -7.62
C SER A 180 4.83 13.82 -6.32
N ALA A 181 5.51 14.24 -5.26
CA ALA A 181 5.38 13.63 -3.93
C ALA A 181 3.97 13.79 -3.36
N ALA A 182 3.32 14.94 -3.58
CA ALA A 182 1.92 15.16 -3.21
C ALA A 182 0.98 14.23 -3.98
N LEU A 183 1.13 14.17 -5.31
CA LEU A 183 0.32 13.30 -6.17
C LEU A 183 0.53 11.82 -5.82
N TYR A 184 1.77 11.41 -5.56
CA TYR A 184 2.05 10.05 -5.14
C TYR A 184 1.37 9.72 -3.81
N SER A 185 1.47 10.61 -2.82
CA SER A 185 0.80 10.44 -1.52
C SER A 185 -0.72 10.40 -1.65
N LEU A 186 -1.33 11.24 -2.51
CA LEU A 186 -2.75 11.14 -2.83
C LEU A 186 -3.11 9.76 -3.38
N GLY A 187 -2.36 9.25 -4.37
CA GLY A 187 -2.60 7.92 -4.94
C GLY A 187 -2.41 6.80 -3.91
N HIS A 188 -1.41 6.94 -3.03
CA HIS A 188 -1.14 6.00 -1.95
C HIS A 188 -2.29 5.96 -0.95
N GLY A 189 -2.69 7.09 -0.37
CA GLY A 189 -3.82 7.17 0.56
C GLY A 189 -5.14 6.72 -0.09
N GLY A 190 -5.34 7.08 -1.36
CA GLY A 190 -6.55 6.71 -2.11
C GLY A 190 -6.65 5.23 -2.46
N ASN A 191 -5.55 4.50 -2.56
CA ASN A 191 -5.56 3.05 -2.80
C ASN A 191 -5.52 2.25 -1.49
N ASP A 192 -4.60 2.61 -0.58
CA ASP A 192 -4.24 1.74 0.53
C ASP A 192 -5.23 1.84 1.70
N ALA A 193 -5.72 3.01 2.07
CA ALA A 193 -6.73 3.14 3.13
C ALA A 193 -8.07 2.46 2.74
N GLN A 194 -8.39 2.42 1.45
CA GLN A 194 -9.62 1.76 0.99
C GLN A 194 -9.66 0.25 1.29
N LYS A 195 -8.53 -0.40 1.46
CA LYS A 195 -8.47 -1.83 1.77
C LYS A 195 -9.00 -2.09 3.17
N THR A 196 -8.60 -1.28 4.14
CA THR A 196 -9.15 -1.33 5.51
C THR A 196 -10.62 -0.90 5.54
N MET A 197 -10.99 0.13 4.77
CA MET A 197 -12.39 0.53 4.61
C MET A 197 -13.24 -0.64 4.13
N GLY A 198 -12.76 -1.43 3.15
CA GLY A 198 -13.44 -2.62 2.66
C GLY A 198 -13.64 -3.69 3.74
N ILE A 199 -12.62 -3.94 4.57
CA ILE A 199 -12.70 -4.89 5.70
C ILE A 199 -13.71 -4.44 6.74
N ILE A 200 -13.70 -3.16 7.15
CA ILE A 200 -14.69 -2.63 8.12
C ILE A 200 -16.10 -2.66 7.52
N ALA A 201 -16.25 -2.28 6.24
CA ALA A 201 -17.56 -2.28 5.60
C ALA A 201 -18.14 -3.69 5.46
N VAL A 202 -17.34 -4.71 5.11
CA VAL A 202 -17.84 -6.08 5.03
C VAL A 202 -18.15 -6.65 6.43
N LEU A 203 -17.43 -6.26 7.47
CA LEU A 203 -17.77 -6.60 8.85
C LEU A 203 -19.14 -6.01 9.23
N LEU A 204 -19.36 -4.72 8.99
CA LEU A 204 -20.65 -4.06 9.25
C LEU A 204 -21.78 -4.68 8.42
N TYR A 205 -21.50 -5.00 7.17
CA TYR A 205 -22.47 -5.66 6.27
C TYR A 205 -22.87 -7.05 6.79
N SER A 206 -21.88 -7.87 7.24
CA SER A 206 -22.15 -9.19 7.81
C SER A 206 -22.97 -9.16 9.09
N GLN A 207 -22.95 -8.03 9.80
CA GLN A 207 -23.77 -7.79 11.01
C GLN A 207 -25.13 -7.15 10.71
N GLY A 208 -25.47 -6.92 9.44
CA GLY A 208 -26.73 -6.30 9.05
C GLY A 208 -26.82 -4.80 9.32
N LEU A 209 -25.72 -4.13 9.65
CA LEU A 209 -25.68 -2.72 10.05
C LEU A 209 -25.68 -1.73 8.87
N LEU A 210 -25.64 -2.22 7.63
CA LEU A 210 -25.64 -1.39 6.41
C LEU A 210 -26.97 -1.37 5.65
N GLY A 211 -28.08 -1.76 6.26
CA GLY A 211 -29.41 -1.66 5.64
C GLY A 211 -29.61 -2.51 4.37
N GLY A 212 -28.87 -3.64 4.24
CA GLY A 212 -29.05 -4.61 3.15
C GLY A 212 -28.25 -4.33 1.87
N SER A 213 -27.59 -3.19 1.74
CA SER A 213 -26.68 -2.90 0.62
C SER A 213 -25.25 -2.65 1.09
N PHE A 214 -24.28 -3.21 0.36
CA PHE A 214 -22.87 -2.96 0.69
C PHE A 214 -22.48 -1.53 0.29
N HIS A 215 -22.07 -0.74 1.27
CA HIS A 215 -21.49 0.59 1.09
C HIS A 215 -20.52 0.90 2.22
N VAL A 216 -19.65 1.89 2.03
CA VAL A 216 -18.69 2.33 3.04
C VAL A 216 -19.20 3.62 3.68
N PRO A 217 -19.57 3.60 4.97
CA PRO A 217 -20.03 4.80 5.68
C PRO A 217 -18.92 5.88 5.75
N LEU A 218 -19.30 7.15 5.71
CA LEU A 218 -18.35 8.27 5.74
C LEU A 218 -17.42 8.25 6.97
N TRP A 219 -17.96 7.87 8.13
CA TRP A 219 -17.13 7.76 9.35
C TRP A 219 -16.03 6.69 9.23
N VAL A 220 -16.27 5.59 8.49
CA VAL A 220 -15.25 4.57 8.18
C VAL A 220 -14.19 5.17 7.29
N VAL A 221 -14.58 5.92 6.26
CA VAL A 221 -13.64 6.61 5.36
C VAL A 221 -12.73 7.53 6.14
N LEU A 222 -13.30 8.40 6.96
CA LEU A 222 -12.53 9.38 7.73
C LEU A 222 -11.63 8.74 8.79
N SER A 223 -12.11 7.70 9.49
CA SER A 223 -11.30 7.02 10.50
C SER A 223 -10.12 6.24 9.90
N CYS A 224 -10.32 5.56 8.76
CA CYS A 224 -9.22 4.89 8.05
C CYS A 224 -8.21 5.91 7.52
N GLN A 225 -8.64 6.97 6.85
CA GLN A 225 -7.72 8.01 6.38
C GLN A 225 -6.94 8.66 7.53
N ALA A 226 -7.59 8.90 8.67
CA ALA A 226 -6.93 9.43 9.85
C ALA A 226 -5.91 8.44 10.42
N ALA A 227 -6.27 7.16 10.56
CA ALA A 227 -5.37 6.13 11.07
C ALA A 227 -4.13 5.99 10.17
N MET A 228 -4.31 5.91 8.86
CA MET A 228 -3.22 5.84 7.89
C MET A 228 -2.34 7.10 7.91
N ALA A 229 -2.92 8.30 7.97
CA ALA A 229 -2.17 9.54 8.04
C ALA A 229 -1.35 9.64 9.33
N LEU A 230 -1.91 9.26 10.48
CA LEU A 230 -1.19 9.19 11.75
C LEU A 230 -0.04 8.18 11.72
N GLY A 231 -0.25 7.02 11.09
CA GLY A 231 0.81 6.06 10.83
C GLY A 231 1.93 6.65 9.97
N THR A 232 1.58 7.34 8.89
CA THR A 232 2.55 8.03 8.00
C THR A 232 3.35 9.10 8.77
N LEU A 233 2.73 9.85 9.67
CA LEU A 233 3.42 10.84 10.52
C LEU A 233 4.48 10.19 11.43
N SER A 234 4.24 8.98 11.90
CA SER A 234 5.20 8.23 12.73
C SER A 234 6.46 7.82 11.96
N GLY A 235 6.36 7.65 10.64
CA GLY A 235 7.44 7.39 9.69
C GLY A 235 8.13 6.04 9.85
N GLY A 236 8.20 5.25 8.79
CA GLY A 236 8.91 3.97 8.74
C GLY A 236 10.40 4.12 8.42
N TRP A 237 11.19 4.78 9.25
CA TRP A 237 12.56 5.24 8.94
C TRP A 237 13.51 4.14 8.47
N ARG A 238 13.37 2.89 8.97
CA ARG A 238 14.20 1.77 8.52
C ARG A 238 13.94 1.44 7.05
N ILE A 239 12.66 1.44 6.64
CA ILE A 239 12.24 1.19 5.27
C ILE A 239 12.56 2.40 4.38
N VAL A 240 12.36 3.63 4.89
CA VAL A 240 12.78 4.88 4.20
C VAL A 240 14.26 4.83 3.82
N HIS A 241 15.12 4.40 4.74
CA HIS A 241 16.55 4.25 4.47
C HIS A 241 16.82 3.19 3.40
N THR A 242 16.11 2.06 3.44
CA THR A 242 16.29 1.00 2.44
C THR A 242 15.87 1.47 1.05
N MET A 243 14.71 2.07 0.90
CA MET A 243 14.17 2.51 -0.40
C MET A 243 14.87 3.75 -0.95
N GLY A 244 15.14 4.73 -0.08
CA GLY A 244 15.70 6.02 -0.50
C GLY A 244 17.20 6.02 -0.76
N SER A 245 17.97 5.07 -0.19
CA SER A 245 19.44 5.09 -0.28
C SER A 245 20.09 3.79 -0.66
N LYS A 246 19.43 2.62 -0.44
CA LYS A 246 20.05 1.33 -0.73
C LYS A 246 19.77 0.80 -2.13
N ILE A 247 18.70 1.22 -2.82
CA ILE A 247 18.38 0.74 -4.19
C ILE A 247 19.24 1.48 -5.21
N THR A 248 19.17 2.79 -5.24
CA THR A 248 19.95 3.66 -6.12
C THR A 248 20.06 5.07 -5.52
N ARG A 249 21.02 5.86 -5.99
CA ARG A 249 21.13 7.27 -5.61
C ARG A 249 20.25 8.12 -6.53
N LEU A 250 19.32 8.87 -5.96
CA LEU A 250 18.38 9.70 -6.70
C LEU A 250 18.82 11.17 -6.73
N THR A 251 18.57 11.81 -7.87
CA THR A 251 18.54 13.28 -8.02
C THR A 251 17.10 13.77 -7.95
N PRO A 252 16.83 15.08 -7.71
CA PRO A 252 15.46 15.63 -7.71
C PRO A 252 14.67 15.33 -8.98
N ALA A 253 15.31 15.38 -10.15
CA ALA A 253 14.67 15.03 -11.41
C ALA A 253 14.27 13.55 -11.48
N GLN A 254 15.11 12.65 -10.98
CA GLN A 254 14.82 11.22 -10.90
C GLN A 254 13.73 10.92 -9.86
N GLY A 255 13.76 11.59 -8.70
CA GLY A 255 12.68 11.50 -7.71
C GLY A 255 11.35 11.92 -8.30
N PHE A 256 11.30 13.05 -8.99
CA PHE A 256 10.12 13.50 -9.71
C PHE A 256 9.60 12.45 -10.71
N CYS A 257 10.48 11.86 -11.53
CA CYS A 257 10.07 10.82 -12.49
C CYS A 257 9.53 9.56 -11.81
N ALA A 258 10.18 9.09 -10.73
CA ALA A 258 9.75 7.91 -10.00
C ALA A 258 8.38 8.13 -9.34
N GLU A 259 8.21 9.24 -8.64
CA GLU A 259 6.95 9.60 -7.97
C GLU A 259 5.82 9.83 -8.98
N THR A 260 6.09 10.51 -10.10
CA THR A 260 5.08 10.75 -11.13
C THR A 260 4.65 9.45 -11.80
N GLY A 261 5.58 8.56 -12.18
CA GLY A 261 5.27 7.25 -12.75
C GLY A 261 4.49 6.37 -11.77
N GLY A 262 4.87 6.38 -10.49
CA GLY A 262 4.15 5.72 -9.42
C GLY A 262 2.75 6.28 -9.22
N ALA A 263 2.59 7.60 -9.18
CA ALA A 263 1.29 8.26 -9.01
C ALA A 263 0.32 7.91 -10.16
N ILE A 264 0.76 7.98 -11.41
CA ILE A 264 -0.06 7.59 -12.57
C ILE A 264 -0.54 6.14 -12.42
N THR A 265 0.35 5.23 -12.03
CA THR A 265 0.00 3.82 -11.82
C THR A 265 -1.03 3.65 -10.72
N LEU A 266 -0.85 4.32 -9.57
CA LEU A 266 -1.78 4.24 -8.43
C LEU A 266 -3.14 4.86 -8.77
N PHE A 267 -3.17 6.00 -9.46
CA PHE A 267 -4.41 6.65 -9.88
C PHE A 267 -5.23 5.76 -10.80
N ALA A 268 -4.58 5.17 -11.82
CA ALA A 268 -5.23 4.26 -12.74
C ALA A 268 -5.78 3.01 -12.01
N ALA A 269 -4.96 2.38 -11.15
CA ALA A 269 -5.36 1.23 -10.38
C ALA A 269 -6.54 1.54 -9.44
N THR A 270 -6.52 2.69 -8.76
CA THR A 270 -7.58 3.12 -7.85
C THR A 270 -8.88 3.38 -8.61
N PHE A 271 -8.80 4.03 -9.77
CA PHE A 271 -9.95 4.29 -10.62
C PHE A 271 -10.63 2.99 -11.10
N TRP A 272 -9.85 1.98 -11.46
CA TRP A 272 -10.37 0.66 -11.86
C TRP A 272 -10.69 -0.26 -10.68
N GLY A 273 -10.53 0.18 -9.45
CA GLY A 273 -10.81 -0.61 -8.25
C GLY A 273 -9.85 -1.79 -8.08
N ILE A 274 -8.62 -1.68 -8.57
CA ILE A 274 -7.61 -2.73 -8.46
C ILE A 274 -6.77 -2.47 -7.21
N PRO A 275 -6.80 -3.37 -6.20
CA PRO A 275 -5.91 -3.27 -5.06
C PRO A 275 -4.48 -3.60 -5.48
N VAL A 276 -3.64 -2.56 -5.62
CA VAL A 276 -2.22 -2.72 -5.95
C VAL A 276 -1.34 -2.48 -4.72
N SER A 277 -0.07 -2.85 -4.85
CA SER A 277 0.96 -2.50 -3.87
C SER A 277 1.64 -1.19 -4.25
N SER A 278 1.45 -0.17 -3.43
CA SER A 278 2.19 1.08 -3.54
C SER A 278 3.70 0.88 -3.40
N THR A 279 4.13 -0.01 -2.49
CA THR A 279 5.55 -0.37 -2.30
C THR A 279 6.16 -0.95 -3.57
N HIS A 280 5.48 -1.89 -4.23
CA HIS A 280 5.96 -2.49 -5.48
C HIS A 280 6.04 -1.45 -6.59
N THR A 281 5.01 -0.62 -6.72
CA THR A 281 4.93 0.42 -7.75
C THR A 281 6.09 1.41 -7.66
N ILE A 282 6.31 1.99 -6.48
CA ILE A 282 7.39 2.98 -6.31
C ILE A 282 8.78 2.35 -6.38
N THR A 283 8.94 1.12 -5.88
CA THR A 283 10.21 0.39 -6.00
C THR A 283 10.54 0.13 -7.47
N GLY A 284 9.58 -0.34 -8.26
CA GLY A 284 9.75 -0.49 -9.71
C GLY A 284 10.14 0.83 -10.38
N ALA A 285 9.48 1.93 -10.04
CA ALA A 285 9.81 3.25 -10.56
C ALA A 285 11.23 3.71 -10.15
N ILE A 286 11.66 3.48 -8.89
CA ILE A 286 13.01 3.80 -8.40
C ILE A 286 14.07 2.97 -9.16
N VAL A 287 13.81 1.68 -9.38
CA VAL A 287 14.68 0.83 -10.20
C VAL A 287 14.75 1.36 -11.64
N GLY A 288 13.60 1.74 -12.22
CA GLY A 288 13.51 2.29 -13.57
C GLY A 288 14.36 3.55 -13.76
N VAL A 289 14.23 4.54 -12.88
CA VAL A 289 15.06 5.77 -12.97
C VAL A 289 16.54 5.51 -12.72
N GLY A 290 16.88 4.52 -11.87
CA GLY A 290 18.25 4.09 -11.67
C GLY A 290 18.83 3.44 -12.92
N ALA A 291 18.11 2.51 -13.52
CA ALA A 291 18.48 1.78 -14.73
C ALA A 291 18.60 2.69 -15.97
N ALA A 292 17.76 3.73 -16.07
CA ALA A 292 17.83 4.74 -17.14
C ALA A 292 19.17 5.45 -17.18
N ARG A 293 19.84 5.62 -16.05
CA ARG A 293 21.19 6.20 -15.99
C ARG A 293 22.25 5.18 -16.44
N ARG A 294 22.25 4.01 -15.84
CA ARG A 294 23.05 2.82 -16.17
C ARG A 294 22.58 1.64 -15.34
N LEU A 295 22.58 0.44 -15.87
CA LEU A 295 22.16 -0.77 -15.15
C LEU A 295 22.95 -1.01 -13.85
N SER A 296 24.26 -0.66 -13.85
CA SER A 296 25.14 -0.76 -12.67
C SER A 296 24.86 0.30 -11.59
N ALA A 297 23.98 1.28 -11.82
CA ALA A 297 23.58 2.24 -10.79
C ALA A 297 22.54 1.66 -9.84
N VAL A 298 21.89 0.57 -10.22
CA VAL A 298 20.95 -0.18 -9.37
C VAL A 298 21.70 -1.26 -8.61
N ARG A 299 21.49 -1.30 -7.30
CA ARG A 299 22.00 -2.38 -6.44
C ARG A 299 21.07 -3.59 -6.52
N TRP A 300 21.30 -4.44 -7.50
CA TRP A 300 20.45 -5.59 -7.82
C TRP A 300 20.27 -6.56 -6.66
N ASN A 301 21.29 -6.73 -5.79
CA ASN A 301 21.17 -7.57 -4.59
C ASN A 301 20.07 -7.03 -3.63
N VAL A 302 19.93 -5.71 -3.53
CA VAL A 302 18.85 -5.12 -2.72
C VAL A 302 17.51 -5.31 -3.40
N ALA A 303 17.45 -5.05 -4.70
CA ALA A 303 16.23 -5.22 -5.49
C ALA A 303 15.74 -6.68 -5.48
N SER A 304 16.62 -7.67 -5.63
CA SER A 304 16.24 -9.09 -5.57
C SER A 304 15.73 -9.51 -4.19
N ASN A 305 16.36 -9.04 -3.10
CA ASN A 305 15.88 -9.31 -1.75
C ASN A 305 14.49 -8.75 -1.51
N ILE A 306 14.18 -7.57 -2.07
CA ILE A 306 12.85 -6.96 -2.01
C ILE A 306 11.85 -7.82 -2.80
N ILE A 307 12.20 -8.31 -3.99
CA ILE A 307 11.34 -9.19 -4.80
C ILE A 307 11.05 -10.51 -4.06
N VAL A 308 12.05 -11.10 -3.40
CA VAL A 308 11.86 -12.30 -2.57
C VAL A 308 10.87 -12.00 -1.42
N ALA A 309 11.01 -10.86 -0.75
CA ALA A 309 10.07 -10.47 0.30
C ALA A 309 8.65 -10.30 -0.24
N TRP A 310 8.48 -9.78 -1.46
CA TRP A 310 7.16 -9.65 -2.09
C TRP A 310 6.50 -11.00 -2.35
N THR A 311 7.25 -11.98 -2.84
CA THR A 311 6.70 -13.33 -3.10
C THR A 311 6.34 -14.06 -1.82
N LEU A 312 7.07 -13.82 -0.72
CA LEU A 312 6.82 -14.45 0.57
C LEU A 312 5.68 -13.79 1.36
N THR A 313 5.36 -12.52 1.10
CA THR A 313 4.38 -11.76 1.88
C THR A 313 3.01 -12.41 1.90
N LEU A 314 2.46 -12.74 0.73
CA LEU A 314 1.12 -13.30 0.65
C LEU A 314 1.02 -14.69 1.31
N PRO A 315 1.90 -15.66 1.02
CA PRO A 315 1.83 -16.99 1.67
C PRO A 315 2.14 -16.93 3.16
N ALA A 316 3.08 -16.10 3.62
CA ALA A 316 3.40 -15.99 5.03
C ALA A 316 2.23 -15.40 5.85
N ALA A 317 1.63 -14.31 5.37
CA ALA A 317 0.45 -13.74 6.01
C ALA A 317 -0.74 -14.70 5.97
N ALA A 318 -0.90 -15.49 4.89
CA ALA A 318 -1.94 -16.51 4.79
C ALA A 318 -1.74 -17.63 5.84
N LEU A 319 -0.52 -18.11 6.01
CA LEU A 319 -0.21 -19.13 7.02
C LEU A 319 -0.49 -18.63 8.44
N ILE A 320 -0.10 -17.38 8.76
CA ILE A 320 -0.37 -16.79 10.07
C ILE A 320 -1.88 -16.61 10.26
N GLY A 321 -2.60 -16.12 9.24
CA GLY A 321 -4.06 -15.97 9.29
C GLY A 321 -4.78 -17.30 9.47
N ALA A 322 -4.41 -18.34 8.72
CA ALA A 322 -4.96 -19.69 8.88
C ALA A 322 -4.69 -20.26 10.28
N GLY A 323 -3.45 -20.15 10.76
CA GLY A 323 -3.07 -20.60 12.11
C GLY A 323 -3.84 -19.86 13.21
N THR A 324 -4.03 -18.53 13.05
CA THR A 324 -4.84 -17.73 13.98
C THR A 324 -6.30 -18.17 13.97
N TYR A 325 -6.86 -18.46 12.79
CA TYR A 325 -8.23 -18.94 12.65
C TYR A 325 -8.43 -20.28 13.42
N TRP A 326 -7.54 -21.24 13.24
CA TRP A 326 -7.62 -22.52 13.97
C TRP A 326 -7.42 -22.36 15.48
N LEU A 327 -6.45 -21.54 15.89
CA LEU A 327 -6.22 -21.30 17.31
C LEU A 327 -7.44 -20.68 18.00
N THR A 328 -8.08 -19.70 17.38
CA THR A 328 -9.28 -19.07 17.93
C THR A 328 -10.47 -20.01 17.96
N GLY A 329 -10.57 -20.94 17.00
CA GLY A 329 -11.60 -21.99 16.99
C GLY A 329 -11.47 -23.02 18.13
N LEU A 330 -10.30 -23.14 18.77
CA LEU A 330 -10.13 -24.01 19.96
C LEU A 330 -10.74 -23.42 21.23
N PHE A 331 -11.05 -22.12 21.23
CA PHE A 331 -11.58 -21.40 22.40
C PHE A 331 -13.02 -20.87 22.16
N ALA A 332 -13.59 -21.15 20.99
CA ALA A 332 -14.97 -20.81 20.64
C ALA A 332 -15.88 -22.03 20.78
#